data_176ed88093f4fbae30c3808da37b5fe1
#
_entry.id   176ed88093f4fbae30c3808da37b5fe1
#
_cell.length_a   1.000
_cell.length_b   1.000
_cell.length_c   1.000
_cell.angle_alpha   90.00
_cell.angle_beta   90.00
_cell.angle_gamma   90.00
#
_symmetry.space_group_name_H-M   'P 1'
#
loop_
_entity.id
_entity.type
_entity.pdbx_description
1 polymer ?
#
loop_
_entity_poly.entity_id
_entity_poly.type
_entity_poly.pdbx_seq_one_letter_code
_entity_poly.pdbx_strand_id
1 'polypeptide(L)'
;QPDSALLDAELTKGLPAHVTAATGIDAMVHAIEAYTSVHKKNPVSDMLAKEGLRLLSSNLMAAVNEGHNLEARSNMLLGALYAGQAFANAPVAAVHALAYPLGGHFHIPHGLSNSLVLPHVMRFNAADKQAAAQYAELAPYIMGADFSETSAGISDEEVTNTLIAWLEQRIKETGLPMRLRECDIPEDAVPMLASEALLQQRLL
;
A
#
# COMPACT_ATOMS: atom_id res chain seq x y z
N GLN A 1 -0.35 20.30 8.03
CA GLN A 1 0.06 20.16 6.63
C GLN A 1 0.84 21.39 6.20
N PRO A 2 1.84 21.26 5.30
CA PRO A 2 2.54 22.41 4.75
C PRO A 2 1.62 23.21 3.80
N ASP A 3 1.88 24.51 3.66
CA ASP A 3 1.14 25.36 2.71
C ASP A 3 1.55 25.06 1.24
N SER A 4 2.74 24.52 1.03
CA SER A 4 3.27 24.16 -0.28
C SER A 4 4.15 22.93 -0.19
N ALA A 5 4.12 22.08 -1.20
CA ALA A 5 5.01 20.94 -1.37
C ALA A 5 5.69 21.02 -2.74
N LEU A 6 7.03 21.03 -2.76
CA LEU A 6 7.82 20.96 -3.98
C LEU A 6 8.24 19.51 -4.22
N LEU A 7 7.80 18.94 -5.34
CA LEU A 7 8.14 17.58 -5.76
C LEU A 7 9.26 17.63 -6.80
N ASP A 8 10.48 17.31 -6.37
CA ASP A 8 11.64 17.26 -7.25
C ASP A 8 12.11 15.80 -7.43
N ALA A 9 11.83 15.24 -8.57
CA ALA A 9 12.18 13.86 -8.92
C ALA A 9 13.69 13.63 -9.04
N GLU A 10 14.47 14.67 -9.36
CA GLU A 10 15.93 14.59 -9.43
C GLU A 10 16.54 14.15 -8.09
N LEU A 11 15.97 14.58 -6.97
CA LEU A 11 16.46 14.23 -5.64
C LEU A 11 16.24 12.74 -5.29
N THR A 12 15.41 12.04 -6.05
CA THR A 12 15.12 10.62 -5.82
C THR A 12 15.95 9.65 -6.68
N LYS A 13 16.71 10.15 -7.66
CA LYS A 13 17.52 9.32 -8.58
C LYS A 13 18.53 8.41 -7.87
N GLY A 14 19.06 8.84 -6.74
CA GLY A 14 20.03 8.07 -5.96
C GLY A 14 19.43 6.98 -5.07
N LEU A 15 18.12 6.85 -5.00
CA LEU A 15 17.49 5.84 -4.16
C LEU A 15 17.73 4.43 -4.71
N PRO A 16 18.21 3.49 -3.88
CA PRO A 16 18.30 2.09 -4.26
C PRO A 16 16.95 1.50 -4.65
N ALA A 17 16.95 0.50 -5.54
CA ALA A 17 15.74 -0.15 -6.02
C ALA A 17 14.84 -0.68 -4.90
N HIS A 18 15.43 -1.34 -3.89
CA HIS A 18 14.68 -1.86 -2.74
C HIS A 18 14.04 -0.77 -1.87
N VAL A 19 14.67 0.40 -1.76
CA VAL A 19 14.09 1.56 -1.05
C VAL A 19 12.94 2.14 -1.86
N THR A 20 13.14 2.32 -3.17
CA THR A 20 12.07 2.77 -4.08
C THR A 20 10.86 1.84 -4.03
N ALA A 21 11.10 0.51 -4.04
CA ALA A 21 10.04 -0.49 -3.93
C ALA A 21 9.28 -0.40 -2.60
N ALA A 22 10.01 -0.42 -1.48
CA ALA A 22 9.41 -0.40 -0.15
C ALA A 22 8.59 0.86 0.09
N THR A 23 9.13 2.04 -0.24
CA THR A 23 8.42 3.32 -0.07
C THR A 23 7.26 3.49 -1.05
N GLY A 24 7.38 2.93 -2.26
CA GLY A 24 6.29 2.94 -3.23
C GLY A 24 5.11 2.06 -2.78
N ILE A 25 5.38 0.86 -2.28
CA ILE A 25 4.34 -0.01 -1.69
C ILE A 25 3.72 0.66 -0.47
N ASP A 26 4.52 1.29 0.40
CA ASP A 26 4.03 2.04 1.56
C ASP A 26 3.04 3.15 1.17
N ALA A 27 3.36 3.93 0.14
CA ALA A 27 2.46 4.94 -0.39
C ALA A 27 1.15 4.32 -0.94
N MET A 28 1.22 3.13 -1.57
CA MET A 28 0.01 2.40 -1.99
C MET A 28 -0.80 1.96 -0.77
N VAL A 29 -0.16 1.47 0.30
CA VAL A 29 -0.85 1.11 1.55
C VAL A 29 -1.58 2.30 2.14
N HIS A 30 -0.96 3.48 2.21
CA HIS A 30 -1.61 4.70 2.67
C HIS A 30 -2.91 4.99 1.92
N ALA A 31 -2.89 4.88 0.59
CA ALA A 31 -4.06 5.14 -0.24
C ALA A 31 -5.14 4.04 -0.09
N ILE A 32 -4.75 2.76 -0.02
CA ILE A 32 -5.68 1.65 0.19
C ILE A 32 -6.39 1.80 1.54
N GLU A 33 -5.64 2.01 2.63
CA GLU A 33 -6.20 2.14 3.97
C GLU A 33 -7.04 3.41 4.12
N ALA A 34 -6.65 4.54 3.51
CA ALA A 34 -7.46 5.74 3.49
C ALA A 34 -8.81 5.51 2.80
N TYR A 35 -8.81 4.76 1.69
CA TYR A 35 -10.04 4.45 0.95
C TYR A 35 -10.97 3.50 1.71
N THR A 36 -10.41 2.52 2.41
CA THR A 36 -11.17 1.50 3.16
C THR A 36 -11.39 1.89 4.63
N SER A 37 -10.94 3.09 5.04
CA SER A 37 -11.12 3.59 6.41
C SER A 37 -12.60 3.70 6.77
N VAL A 38 -12.97 3.17 7.93
CA VAL A 38 -14.33 3.30 8.49
C VAL A 38 -14.55 4.72 9.02
N HIS A 39 -13.47 5.37 9.49
CA HIS A 39 -13.53 6.70 10.10
C HIS A 39 -13.07 7.77 9.12
N LYS A 40 -13.83 8.87 9.04
CA LYS A 40 -13.50 10.08 8.27
C LYS A 40 -13.38 9.90 6.75
N LYS A 41 -13.71 8.72 6.20
CA LYS A 41 -13.83 8.52 4.76
C LYS A 41 -14.71 9.60 4.14
N ASN A 42 -14.27 10.22 3.06
CA ASN A 42 -15.02 11.28 2.38
C ASN A 42 -14.65 11.31 0.89
N PRO A 43 -15.48 11.93 0.02
CA PRO A 43 -15.27 11.92 -1.42
C PRO A 43 -13.92 12.51 -1.87
N VAL A 44 -13.35 13.47 -1.13
CA VAL A 44 -12.06 14.08 -1.47
C VAL A 44 -10.92 13.09 -1.20
N SER A 45 -10.92 12.45 -0.01
CA SER A 45 -9.92 11.42 0.30
C SER A 45 -10.02 10.22 -0.67
N ASP A 46 -11.23 9.85 -1.07
CA ASP A 46 -11.45 8.76 -2.03
C ASP A 46 -10.89 9.08 -3.42
N MET A 47 -11.13 10.28 -3.90
CA MET A 47 -10.58 10.74 -5.19
C MET A 47 -9.04 10.75 -5.17
N LEU A 48 -8.46 11.29 -4.11
CA LEU A 48 -7.01 11.36 -3.94
C LEU A 48 -6.39 9.95 -3.82
N ALA A 49 -7.03 9.04 -3.08
CA ALA A 49 -6.58 7.67 -2.94
C ALA A 49 -6.59 6.93 -4.29
N LYS A 50 -7.68 7.03 -5.06
CA LYS A 50 -7.80 6.41 -6.38
C LYS A 50 -6.74 6.93 -7.35
N GLU A 51 -6.56 8.25 -7.46
CA GLU A 51 -5.56 8.82 -8.35
C GLU A 51 -4.13 8.53 -7.88
N GLY A 52 -3.88 8.58 -6.57
CA GLY A 52 -2.60 8.15 -5.98
C GLY A 52 -2.26 6.71 -6.35
N LEU A 53 -3.20 5.77 -6.21
CA LEU A 53 -3.01 4.36 -6.57
C LEU A 53 -2.74 4.19 -8.06
N ARG A 54 -3.46 4.89 -8.92
CA ARG A 54 -3.25 4.84 -10.37
C ARG A 54 -1.82 5.26 -10.75
N LEU A 55 -1.34 6.37 -10.20
CA LEU A 55 0.02 6.87 -10.44
C LEU A 55 1.08 5.91 -9.89
N LEU A 56 0.93 5.48 -8.63
CA LEU A 56 1.89 4.61 -7.97
C LEU A 56 2.00 3.25 -8.66
N SER A 57 0.87 2.60 -8.91
CA SER A 57 0.84 1.27 -9.51
C SER A 57 1.41 1.25 -10.92
N SER A 58 1.06 2.23 -11.76
CA SER A 58 1.53 2.32 -13.14
C SER A 58 3.03 2.61 -13.27
N ASN A 59 3.65 3.22 -12.25
CA ASN A 59 5.02 3.69 -12.33
C ASN A 59 6.00 2.97 -11.39
N LEU A 60 5.50 2.16 -10.44
CA LEU A 60 6.33 1.48 -9.44
C LEU A 60 7.46 0.66 -10.08
N MET A 61 7.12 -0.22 -11.02
CA MET A 61 8.12 -1.12 -11.63
C MET A 61 9.12 -0.36 -12.49
N ALA A 62 8.69 0.67 -13.21
CA ALA A 62 9.60 1.53 -13.97
C ALA A 62 10.56 2.29 -13.03
N ALA A 63 10.05 2.86 -11.93
CA ALA A 63 10.88 3.55 -10.95
C ALA A 63 11.88 2.62 -10.23
N VAL A 64 11.50 1.35 -10.00
CA VAL A 64 12.36 0.33 -9.36
C VAL A 64 13.46 -0.14 -10.33
N ASN A 65 13.09 -0.47 -11.57
CA ASN A 65 14.00 -1.08 -12.52
C ASN A 65 14.85 -0.06 -13.30
N GLU A 66 14.31 1.15 -13.47
CA GLU A 66 14.91 2.23 -14.25
C GLU A 66 15.11 3.47 -13.35
N GLY A 67 15.99 3.37 -12.36
CA GLY A 67 16.18 4.40 -11.32
C GLY A 67 16.39 5.85 -11.83
N HIS A 68 16.79 6.03 -13.08
CA HIS A 68 16.96 7.33 -13.75
C HIS A 68 15.75 7.80 -14.55
N ASN A 69 14.66 7.03 -14.60
CA ASN A 69 13.43 7.41 -15.27
C ASN A 69 12.69 8.48 -14.47
N LEU A 70 12.94 9.75 -14.83
CA LEU A 70 12.39 10.92 -14.13
C LEU A 70 10.87 11.00 -14.21
N GLU A 71 10.27 10.56 -15.32
CA GLU A 71 8.82 10.56 -15.48
C GLU A 71 8.19 9.60 -14.44
N ALA A 72 8.69 8.37 -14.38
CA ALA A 72 8.21 7.41 -13.40
C ALA A 72 8.41 7.92 -11.95
N ARG A 73 9.58 8.51 -11.63
CA ARG A 73 9.84 9.08 -10.31
C ARG A 73 8.97 10.27 -9.97
N SER A 74 8.69 11.15 -10.93
CA SER A 74 7.76 12.27 -10.74
C SER A 74 6.36 11.79 -10.45
N ASN A 75 5.89 10.76 -11.17
CA ASN A 75 4.58 10.15 -10.95
C ASN A 75 4.52 9.42 -9.58
N MET A 76 5.61 8.78 -9.15
CA MET A 76 5.70 8.18 -7.81
C MET A 76 5.61 9.24 -6.71
N LEU A 77 6.32 10.38 -6.84
CA LEU A 77 6.23 11.48 -5.88
C LEU A 77 4.83 12.08 -5.82
N LEU A 78 4.22 12.33 -6.97
CA LEU A 78 2.86 12.87 -7.05
C LEU A 78 1.84 11.89 -6.47
N GLY A 79 1.96 10.61 -6.80
CA GLY A 79 1.12 9.55 -6.23
C GLY A 79 1.26 9.44 -4.71
N ALA A 80 2.49 9.53 -4.19
CA ALA A 80 2.75 9.55 -2.76
C ALA A 80 2.17 10.78 -2.06
N LEU A 81 2.23 11.96 -2.71
CA LEU A 81 1.58 13.18 -2.20
C LEU A 81 0.06 12.98 -2.09
N TYR A 82 -0.59 12.45 -3.13
CA TYR A 82 -2.04 12.21 -3.12
C TYR A 82 -2.43 11.17 -2.06
N ALA A 83 -1.68 10.08 -1.94
CA ALA A 83 -1.86 9.10 -0.88
C ALA A 83 -1.72 9.74 0.51
N GLY A 84 -0.70 10.59 0.70
CA GLY A 84 -0.48 11.35 1.93
C GLY A 84 -1.63 12.30 2.27
N GLN A 85 -2.18 13.00 1.28
CA GLN A 85 -3.36 13.87 1.47
C GLN A 85 -4.63 13.06 1.75
N ALA A 86 -4.79 11.89 1.13
CA ALA A 86 -5.91 11.00 1.40
C ALA A 86 -5.89 10.52 2.87
N PHE A 87 -4.77 9.96 3.35
CA PHE A 87 -4.71 9.43 4.71
C PHE A 87 -4.67 10.51 5.80
N ALA A 88 -4.24 11.73 5.50
CA ALA A 88 -4.34 12.86 6.43
C ALA A 88 -5.81 13.21 6.77
N ASN A 89 -6.73 12.89 5.87
CA ASN A 89 -8.17 13.09 6.02
C ASN A 89 -8.94 11.81 6.41
N ALA A 90 -8.39 10.63 6.05
CA ALA A 90 -8.96 9.32 6.39
C ALA A 90 -7.81 8.42 6.90
N PRO A 91 -7.70 8.21 8.22
CA PRO A 91 -6.50 7.65 8.83
C PRO A 91 -6.23 6.21 8.39
N VAL A 92 -4.93 5.84 8.42
CA VAL A 92 -4.44 4.47 8.22
C VAL A 92 -4.98 3.50 9.27
N ALA A 93 -4.95 2.20 8.96
CA ALA A 93 -5.63 1.17 9.75
C ALA A 93 -4.72 -0.03 10.10
N ALA A 94 -5.17 -1.25 9.83
CA ALA A 94 -4.59 -2.49 10.33
C ALA A 94 -3.21 -2.83 9.76
N VAL A 95 -2.92 -2.46 8.50
CA VAL A 95 -1.59 -2.71 7.91
C VAL A 95 -0.53 -1.96 8.71
N HIS A 96 -0.74 -0.67 8.93
CA HIS A 96 0.20 0.15 9.72
C HIS A 96 0.27 -0.31 11.18
N ALA A 97 -0.85 -0.68 11.79
CA ALA A 97 -0.86 -1.16 13.17
C ALA A 97 -0.01 -2.42 13.36
N LEU A 98 -0.06 -3.36 12.41
CA LEU A 98 0.76 -4.57 12.41
C LEU A 98 2.22 -4.30 11.99
N ALA A 99 2.48 -3.26 11.20
CA ALA A 99 3.82 -2.89 10.77
C ALA A 99 4.65 -2.20 11.86
N TYR A 100 4.03 -1.43 12.76
CA TYR A 100 4.76 -0.70 13.80
C TYR A 100 5.62 -1.59 14.71
N PRO A 101 5.10 -2.71 15.27
CA PRO A 101 5.94 -3.59 16.10
C PRO A 101 7.11 -4.23 15.33
N LEU A 102 6.97 -4.48 14.02
CA LEU A 102 8.07 -4.98 13.18
C LEU A 102 9.23 -3.97 13.13
N GLY A 103 8.92 -2.70 12.95
CA GLY A 103 9.91 -1.63 13.01
C GLY A 103 10.49 -1.44 14.42
N GLY A 104 9.64 -1.47 15.45
CA GLY A 104 10.03 -1.21 16.83
C GLY A 104 10.95 -2.26 17.43
N HIS A 105 10.67 -3.55 17.21
CA HIS A 105 11.44 -4.66 17.79
C HIS A 105 12.54 -5.20 16.90
N PHE A 106 12.30 -5.24 15.60
CA PHE A 106 13.20 -5.89 14.64
C PHE A 106 13.90 -4.93 13.68
N HIS A 107 13.67 -3.62 13.84
CA HIS A 107 14.26 -2.56 13.01
C HIS A 107 14.01 -2.74 11.50
N ILE A 108 12.90 -3.38 11.16
CA ILE A 108 12.49 -3.54 9.76
C ILE A 108 12.09 -2.17 9.22
N PRO A 109 12.61 -1.74 8.05
CA PRO A 109 12.20 -0.50 7.42
C PRO A 109 10.69 -0.41 7.25
N HIS A 110 10.10 0.76 7.53
CA HIS A 110 8.65 0.96 7.60
C HIS A 110 7.90 0.46 6.36
N GLY A 111 8.33 0.86 5.17
CA GLY A 111 7.68 0.42 3.93
C GLY A 111 7.80 -1.09 3.69
N LEU A 112 8.90 -1.73 4.10
CA LEU A 112 9.02 -3.18 4.07
C LEU A 112 8.08 -3.85 5.07
N SER A 113 7.95 -3.30 6.28
CA SER A 113 6.99 -3.80 7.27
C SER A 113 5.56 -3.78 6.74
N ASN A 114 5.15 -2.68 6.11
CA ASN A 114 3.84 -2.56 5.47
C ASN A 114 3.66 -3.56 4.31
N SER A 115 4.69 -3.73 3.47
CA SER A 115 4.69 -4.68 2.35
C SER A 115 4.48 -6.13 2.81
N LEU A 116 5.13 -6.53 3.92
CA LEU A 116 5.03 -7.88 4.49
C LEU A 116 3.62 -8.22 4.99
N VAL A 117 2.89 -7.25 5.52
CA VAL A 117 1.58 -7.50 6.15
C VAL A 117 0.39 -7.18 5.24
N LEU A 118 0.56 -6.33 4.24
CA LEU A 118 -0.54 -5.86 3.36
C LEU A 118 -1.42 -6.98 2.79
N PRO A 119 -0.90 -8.02 2.11
CA PRO A 119 -1.76 -9.03 1.50
C PRO A 119 -2.55 -9.84 2.55
N HIS A 120 -1.96 -10.07 3.70
CA HIS A 120 -2.59 -10.81 4.80
C HIS A 120 -3.73 -10.02 5.44
N VAL A 121 -3.53 -8.72 5.66
CA VAL A 121 -4.57 -7.82 6.16
C VAL A 121 -5.71 -7.69 5.16
N MET A 122 -5.42 -7.51 3.88
CA MET A 122 -6.47 -7.44 2.86
C MET A 122 -7.31 -8.70 2.82
N ARG A 123 -6.69 -9.91 2.90
CA ARG A 123 -7.43 -11.18 2.98
C ARG A 123 -8.32 -11.28 4.21
N PHE A 124 -7.81 -10.85 5.35
CA PHE A 124 -8.60 -10.85 6.59
C PHE A 124 -9.80 -9.90 6.47
N ASN A 125 -9.56 -8.68 6.01
CA ASN A 125 -10.62 -7.68 5.86
C ASN A 125 -11.65 -8.08 4.78
N ALA A 126 -11.25 -8.77 3.72
CA ALA A 126 -12.12 -9.21 2.63
C ALA A 126 -13.19 -10.24 3.07
N ALA A 127 -13.10 -10.78 4.29
CA ALA A 127 -14.19 -11.54 4.90
C ALA A 127 -15.44 -10.66 5.17
N ASP A 128 -15.25 -9.36 5.32
CA ASP A 128 -16.33 -8.39 5.39
C ASP A 128 -16.74 -7.95 3.97
N LYS A 129 -18.04 -8.03 3.64
CA LYS A 129 -18.56 -7.73 2.31
C LYS A 129 -18.34 -6.26 1.89
N GLN A 130 -18.40 -5.34 2.83
CA GLN A 130 -18.19 -3.92 2.55
C GLN A 130 -16.72 -3.65 2.21
N ALA A 131 -15.80 -4.24 2.96
CA ALA A 131 -14.38 -4.14 2.68
C ALA A 131 -14.03 -4.80 1.33
N ALA A 132 -14.60 -5.98 1.03
CA ALA A 132 -14.41 -6.63 -0.27
C ALA A 132 -14.89 -5.74 -1.43
N ALA A 133 -16.08 -5.15 -1.33
CA ALA A 133 -16.59 -4.22 -2.34
C ALA A 133 -15.67 -3.01 -2.52
N GLN A 134 -15.14 -2.42 -1.44
CA GLN A 134 -14.21 -1.30 -1.51
C GLN A 134 -12.87 -1.68 -2.16
N TYR A 135 -12.34 -2.86 -1.89
CA TYR A 135 -11.16 -3.36 -2.59
C TYR A 135 -11.44 -3.60 -4.08
N ALA A 136 -12.59 -4.16 -4.40
CA ALA A 136 -13.00 -4.36 -5.80
C ALA A 136 -13.11 -3.02 -6.56
N GLU A 137 -13.63 -1.97 -5.92
CA GLU A 137 -13.66 -0.62 -6.50
C GLU A 137 -12.27 -0.03 -6.75
N LEU A 138 -11.24 -0.43 -6.00
CA LEU A 138 -9.85 0.02 -6.21
C LEU A 138 -9.13 -0.77 -7.31
N ALA A 139 -9.57 -1.97 -7.64
CA ALA A 139 -8.87 -2.86 -8.56
C ALA A 139 -8.55 -2.22 -9.93
N PRO A 140 -9.44 -1.48 -10.60
CA PRO A 140 -9.14 -0.83 -11.87
C PRO A 140 -8.05 0.23 -11.79
N TYR A 141 -7.92 0.92 -10.65
CA TYR A 141 -6.90 1.95 -10.42
C TYR A 141 -5.53 1.34 -10.14
N ILE A 142 -5.50 0.14 -9.58
CA ILE A 142 -4.27 -0.58 -9.23
C ILE A 142 -3.81 -1.48 -10.38
N MET A 143 -4.72 -2.22 -11.01
CA MET A 143 -4.41 -3.21 -12.03
C MET A 143 -4.46 -2.65 -13.46
N GLY A 144 -4.98 -1.43 -13.63
CA GLY A 144 -5.12 -0.77 -14.93
C GLY A 144 -6.52 -0.86 -15.52
N ALA A 145 -6.80 0.01 -16.51
CA ALA A 145 -8.13 0.16 -17.09
C ALA A 145 -8.63 -1.11 -17.81
N ASP A 146 -7.73 -1.87 -18.42
CA ASP A 146 -8.07 -3.10 -19.13
C ASP A 146 -8.70 -4.16 -18.20
N PHE A 147 -8.35 -4.14 -16.91
CA PHE A 147 -8.95 -5.01 -15.91
C PHE A 147 -10.45 -4.72 -15.73
N SER A 148 -10.85 -3.44 -15.79
CA SER A 148 -12.25 -3.05 -15.67
C SER A 148 -13.14 -3.66 -16.76
N GLU A 149 -12.61 -3.80 -17.99
CA GLU A 149 -13.35 -4.39 -19.11
C GLU A 149 -13.46 -5.89 -18.97
N THR A 150 -12.45 -6.56 -18.43
CA THR A 150 -12.39 -8.01 -18.27
C THR A 150 -13.10 -8.50 -17.01
N SER A 151 -13.34 -7.64 -16.02
CA SER A 151 -13.98 -7.98 -14.74
C SER A 151 -15.52 -7.79 -14.74
N ALA A 152 -16.12 -7.41 -15.87
CA ALA A 152 -17.57 -7.22 -15.97
C ALA A 152 -18.33 -8.52 -15.65
N GLY A 153 -19.16 -8.48 -14.60
CA GLY A 153 -19.96 -9.65 -14.16
C GLY A 153 -19.26 -10.59 -13.16
N ILE A 154 -18.05 -10.28 -12.76
CA ILE A 154 -17.33 -11.00 -11.69
C ILE A 154 -17.76 -10.41 -10.33
N SER A 155 -17.87 -11.25 -9.31
CA SER A 155 -18.23 -10.81 -7.96
C SER A 155 -17.12 -9.96 -7.31
N ASP A 156 -17.50 -9.06 -6.39
CA ASP A 156 -16.53 -8.24 -5.62
C ASP A 156 -15.50 -9.10 -4.89
N GLU A 157 -15.91 -10.27 -4.39
CA GLU A 157 -15.00 -11.21 -3.73
C GLU A 157 -13.94 -11.76 -4.68
N GLU A 158 -14.33 -12.16 -5.89
CA GLU A 158 -13.40 -12.67 -6.91
C GLU A 158 -12.47 -11.56 -7.42
N VAL A 159 -13.00 -10.35 -7.64
CA VAL A 159 -12.19 -9.18 -8.00
C VAL A 159 -11.15 -8.87 -6.91
N THR A 160 -11.58 -8.87 -5.65
CA THR A 160 -10.71 -8.63 -4.50
C THR A 160 -9.62 -9.70 -4.38
N ASN A 161 -9.96 -10.97 -4.53
CA ASN A 161 -8.96 -12.05 -4.50
C ASN A 161 -7.95 -11.92 -5.65
N THR A 162 -8.40 -11.51 -6.83
CA THR A 162 -7.53 -11.23 -7.98
C THR A 162 -6.61 -10.05 -7.71
N LEU A 163 -7.12 -8.98 -7.13
CA LEU A 163 -6.32 -7.80 -6.72
C LEU A 163 -5.24 -8.18 -5.71
N ILE A 164 -5.59 -8.96 -4.68
CA ILE A 164 -4.62 -9.39 -3.65
C ILE A 164 -3.51 -10.24 -4.29
N ALA A 165 -3.86 -11.18 -5.15
CA ALA A 165 -2.88 -12.00 -5.86
C ALA A 165 -1.98 -11.15 -6.78
N TRP A 166 -2.53 -10.14 -7.44
CA TRP A 166 -1.78 -9.21 -8.26
C TRP A 166 -0.80 -8.39 -7.43
N LEU A 167 -1.23 -7.85 -6.28
CA LEU A 167 -0.35 -7.10 -5.35
C LEU A 167 0.79 -7.99 -4.84
N GLU A 168 0.52 -9.24 -4.44
CA GLU A 168 1.56 -10.19 -4.04
C GLU A 168 2.58 -10.42 -5.15
N GLN A 169 2.11 -10.61 -6.37
CA GLN A 169 3.00 -10.80 -7.52
C GLN A 169 3.85 -9.54 -7.76
N ARG A 170 3.29 -8.34 -7.66
CA ARG A 170 4.03 -7.08 -7.78
C ARG A 170 5.08 -6.91 -6.70
N ILE A 171 4.73 -7.17 -5.43
CA ILE A 171 5.70 -7.14 -4.33
C ILE A 171 6.85 -8.12 -4.61
N LYS A 172 6.54 -9.33 -5.02
CA LYS A 172 7.55 -10.33 -5.38
C LYS A 172 8.47 -9.87 -6.52
N GLU A 173 7.92 -9.25 -7.56
CA GLU A 173 8.67 -8.73 -8.71
C GLU A 173 9.63 -7.58 -8.33
N THR A 174 9.34 -6.84 -7.26
CA THR A 174 10.26 -5.82 -6.73
C THR A 174 11.48 -6.41 -6.03
N GLY A 175 11.49 -7.71 -5.73
CA GLY A 175 12.55 -8.38 -5.00
C GLY A 175 12.52 -8.16 -3.49
N LEU A 176 11.46 -7.55 -2.94
CA LEU A 176 11.30 -7.42 -1.49
C LEU A 176 11.02 -8.78 -0.83
N PRO A 177 11.49 -8.99 0.42
CA PRO A 177 11.10 -10.13 1.22
C PRO A 177 9.56 -10.28 1.32
N MET A 178 9.10 -11.53 1.22
CA MET A 178 7.66 -11.86 1.25
C MET A 178 7.23 -12.50 2.56
N ARG A 179 8.17 -12.83 3.44
CA ARG A 179 7.91 -13.56 4.68
C ARG A 179 8.74 -12.99 5.83
N LEU A 180 8.18 -12.99 7.03
CA LEU A 180 8.87 -12.54 8.24
C LEU A 180 10.20 -13.28 8.46
N ARG A 181 10.25 -14.57 8.18
CA ARG A 181 11.47 -15.39 8.29
C ARG A 181 12.61 -14.96 7.35
N GLU A 182 12.29 -14.31 6.24
CA GLU A 182 13.29 -13.77 5.30
C GLU A 182 13.91 -12.45 5.82
N CYS A 183 13.33 -11.92 6.91
CA CYS A 183 13.81 -10.75 7.64
C CYS A 183 14.34 -11.14 9.05
N ASP A 184 14.72 -12.41 9.25
CA ASP A 184 15.22 -12.95 10.52
C ASP A 184 14.26 -12.77 11.72
N ILE A 185 12.95 -12.65 11.46
CA ILE A 185 11.94 -12.58 12.50
C ILE A 185 11.50 -14.01 12.87
N PRO A 186 11.69 -14.42 14.13
CA PRO A 186 11.35 -15.76 14.58
C PRO A 186 9.83 -15.94 14.71
N GLU A 187 9.36 -17.17 14.53
CA GLU A 187 7.94 -17.50 14.53
C GLU A 187 7.27 -17.23 15.90
N ASP A 188 8.00 -17.44 16.99
CA ASP A 188 7.53 -17.19 18.35
C ASP A 188 7.33 -15.69 18.69
N ALA A 189 7.81 -14.78 17.83
CA ALA A 189 7.53 -13.35 17.95
C ALA A 189 6.10 -12.98 17.52
N VAL A 190 5.43 -13.80 16.70
CA VAL A 190 4.12 -13.46 16.12
C VAL A 190 3.05 -13.13 17.17
N PRO A 191 2.90 -13.87 18.29
CA PRO A 191 1.92 -13.52 19.32
C PRO A 191 2.19 -12.16 19.99
N MET A 192 3.46 -11.82 20.20
CA MET A 192 3.86 -10.53 20.77
C MET A 192 3.52 -9.39 19.79
N LEU A 193 3.89 -9.54 18.50
CA LEU A 193 3.59 -8.57 17.45
C LEU A 193 2.08 -8.31 17.33
N ALA A 194 1.27 -9.38 17.36
CA ALA A 194 -0.18 -9.27 17.32
C ALA A 194 -0.75 -8.54 18.54
N SER A 195 -0.23 -8.84 19.74
CA SER A 195 -0.67 -8.20 20.99
C SER A 195 -0.36 -6.69 21.00
N GLU A 196 0.80 -6.29 20.49
CA GLU A 196 1.16 -4.87 20.40
C GLU A 196 0.37 -4.12 19.32
N ALA A 197 0.08 -4.77 18.20
CA ALA A 197 -0.78 -4.21 17.17
C ALA A 197 -2.18 -3.88 17.73
N LEU A 198 -2.74 -4.74 18.59
CA LEU A 198 -4.03 -4.50 19.23
C LEU A 198 -4.06 -3.28 20.17
N LEU A 199 -2.90 -2.78 20.62
CA LEU A 199 -2.83 -1.55 21.42
C LEU A 199 -2.95 -0.28 20.55
N GLN A 200 -2.91 -0.40 19.25
CA GLN A 200 -3.05 0.74 18.35
C GLN A 200 -4.51 1.16 18.25
N GLN A 201 -4.81 2.36 18.72
CA GLN A 201 -6.18 2.93 18.69
C GLN A 201 -6.83 2.96 17.30
N ARG A 202 -6.03 2.83 16.24
CA ARG A 202 -6.48 2.84 14.85
C ARG A 202 -7.07 1.52 14.38
N LEU A 203 -6.88 0.43 15.16
CA LEU A 203 -7.53 -0.86 14.91
C LEU A 203 -8.94 -0.95 15.50
N LEU A 204 -9.26 -0.06 16.44
CA LEU A 204 -10.52 0.01 17.17
C LEU A 204 -11.40 1.12 16.58
#